data_0bed1d2fbe0286c3d543728d4c99366a
#
_entry.id   0bed1d2fbe0286c3d543728d4c99366a
#
_cell.length_a   1.000
_cell.length_b   1.000
_cell.length_c   1.000
_cell.angle_alpha   90.00
_cell.angle_beta   90.00
_cell.angle_gamma   90.00
#
_symmetry.space_group_name_H-M   'P 1'
#
loop_
_entity.id
_entity.type
_entity.pdbx_description
1 polymer ?
#
loop_
_entity_poly.entity_id
_entity_poly.type
_entity_poly.pdbx_seq_one_letter_code
_entity_poly.pdbx_strand_id
1 'polypeptide(L)'
;EMCRFGHPFQIYTIPSAGTTSPVTLAGSLALMVAELLSGLVLTQLVNPGVPVRLMGYAGTSDMRSGDFTFASPEKTLMAAALAQMLRFYGVPQGVHGSTTRANVSDAQAGYETGILNLFSALSGSDVIIECTSASLENTTASVPEQAVIGNEICSFINRILRGIEVNPDTLAVDVIREIGPGGEYLTHDHTTEHFRSEQWDAKLGNRLARDHWEEQGAMDIRAKARDKFKKILATHQPKPLAPDVLKKLQDIVDQAEA
;
A
#
# COMPACT_ATOMS: atom_id res chain seq x y z
N GLU A 1 -12.28 -17.75 -19.65
CA GLU A 1 -11.41 -18.91 -19.36
C GLU A 1 -11.17 -19.09 -17.87
N MET A 2 -10.63 -18.10 -17.11
CA MET A 2 -10.32 -18.25 -15.68
C MET A 2 -11.49 -18.77 -14.84
N CYS A 3 -12.71 -18.26 -15.07
CA CYS A 3 -13.91 -18.74 -14.37
C CYS A 3 -14.15 -20.23 -14.51
N ARG A 4 -13.84 -20.83 -15.67
CA ARG A 4 -14.06 -22.25 -15.96
C ARG A 4 -13.19 -23.16 -15.11
N PHE A 5 -12.02 -22.69 -14.68
CA PHE A 5 -11.12 -23.44 -13.82
C PHE A 5 -11.51 -23.40 -12.34
N GLY A 6 -12.50 -22.58 -11.94
CA GLY A 6 -12.96 -22.44 -10.57
C GLY A 6 -11.96 -21.78 -9.62
N HIS A 7 -10.87 -21.21 -10.12
CA HIS A 7 -9.91 -20.50 -9.30
C HIS A 7 -10.41 -19.11 -8.90
N PRO A 8 -10.09 -18.63 -7.68
CA PRO A 8 -10.34 -17.26 -7.29
C PRO A 8 -9.61 -16.30 -8.23
N PHE A 9 -10.28 -15.23 -8.65
CA PHE A 9 -9.66 -14.21 -9.49
C PHE A 9 -10.23 -12.82 -9.22
N GLN A 10 -9.61 -11.83 -9.81
CA GLN A 10 -9.96 -10.42 -9.64
C GLN A 10 -10.50 -9.85 -10.96
N ILE A 11 -11.62 -9.14 -10.87
CA ILE A 11 -12.10 -8.27 -11.94
C ILE A 11 -11.55 -6.88 -11.66
N TYR A 12 -10.99 -6.26 -12.69
CA TYR A 12 -10.26 -5.01 -12.59
C TYR A 12 -10.68 -4.02 -13.67
N THR A 13 -10.87 -2.75 -13.30
CA THR A 13 -11.17 -1.66 -14.23
C THR A 13 -10.31 -0.44 -13.95
N ILE A 14 -9.94 0.31 -14.98
CA ILE A 14 -9.04 1.47 -14.91
C ILE A 14 -9.65 2.65 -15.68
N PRO A 15 -10.75 3.25 -15.24
CA PRO A 15 -11.27 4.44 -15.87
C PRO A 15 -10.43 5.66 -15.51
N SER A 16 -10.27 6.58 -16.46
CA SER A 16 -9.60 7.85 -16.29
C SER A 16 -10.58 9.01 -16.39
N ALA A 17 -10.77 9.73 -15.31
CA ALA A 17 -11.64 10.89 -15.28
C ALA A 17 -11.14 11.97 -16.26
N GLY A 18 -12.01 12.36 -17.19
CA GLY A 18 -11.73 13.31 -18.24
C GLY A 18 -11.32 12.73 -19.59
N THR A 19 -11.06 11.41 -19.67
CA THR A 19 -10.72 10.74 -20.94
C THR A 19 -11.58 9.50 -21.19
N THR A 20 -11.40 8.43 -20.42
CA THR A 20 -12.16 7.19 -20.60
C THR A 20 -13.38 7.09 -19.69
N SER A 21 -13.60 8.08 -18.83
CA SER A 21 -14.79 8.25 -18.00
C SER A 21 -15.15 9.72 -17.87
N PRO A 22 -16.38 10.06 -17.39
CA PRO A 22 -16.75 11.44 -17.12
C PRO A 22 -15.72 12.13 -16.21
N VAL A 23 -15.46 13.42 -16.44
CA VAL A 23 -14.51 14.19 -15.60
C VAL A 23 -15.01 14.36 -14.16
N THR A 24 -16.31 14.29 -13.96
CA THR A 24 -16.90 14.32 -12.61
C THR A 24 -16.61 13.03 -11.86
N LEU A 25 -16.11 13.12 -10.62
CA LEU A 25 -15.72 11.94 -9.85
C LEU A 25 -16.90 10.99 -9.61
N ALA A 26 -18.09 11.52 -9.37
CA ALA A 26 -19.30 10.71 -9.22
C ALA A 26 -19.65 9.95 -10.50
N GLY A 27 -19.53 10.57 -11.67
CA GLY A 27 -19.74 9.92 -12.96
C GLY A 27 -18.69 8.86 -13.26
N SER A 28 -17.42 9.13 -12.98
CA SER A 28 -16.33 8.16 -13.07
C SER A 28 -16.56 6.96 -12.14
N LEU A 29 -16.97 7.22 -10.88
CA LEU A 29 -17.29 6.16 -9.93
C LEU A 29 -18.46 5.31 -10.40
N ALA A 30 -19.53 5.92 -10.90
CA ALA A 30 -20.71 5.19 -11.43
C ALA A 30 -20.33 4.26 -12.59
N LEU A 31 -19.52 4.76 -13.54
CA LEU A 31 -19.00 3.96 -14.64
C LEU A 31 -18.15 2.79 -14.13
N MET A 32 -17.22 3.07 -13.22
CA MET A 32 -16.35 2.04 -12.62
C MET A 32 -17.16 0.92 -11.96
N VAL A 33 -18.16 1.27 -11.16
CA VAL A 33 -19.02 0.30 -10.49
C VAL A 33 -19.83 -0.49 -11.53
N ALA A 34 -20.35 0.14 -12.58
CA ALA A 34 -21.08 -0.56 -13.65
C ALA A 34 -20.20 -1.59 -14.38
N GLU A 35 -18.96 -1.23 -14.72
CA GLU A 35 -17.99 -2.13 -15.34
C GLU A 35 -17.67 -3.33 -14.44
N LEU A 36 -17.40 -3.08 -13.15
CA LEU A 36 -17.12 -4.14 -12.19
C LEU A 36 -18.30 -5.09 -11.98
N LEU A 37 -19.51 -4.54 -11.83
CA LEU A 37 -20.73 -5.35 -11.68
C LEU A 37 -21.06 -6.14 -12.95
N SER A 38 -20.85 -5.58 -14.14
CA SER A 38 -21.03 -6.31 -15.39
C SER A 38 -20.10 -7.51 -15.50
N GLY A 39 -18.83 -7.34 -15.11
CA GLY A 39 -17.87 -8.43 -15.02
C GLY A 39 -18.26 -9.48 -13.97
N LEU A 40 -18.77 -9.06 -12.83
CA LEU A 40 -19.27 -9.97 -11.79
C LEU A 40 -20.43 -10.81 -12.30
N VAL A 41 -21.43 -10.19 -12.92
CA VAL A 41 -22.58 -10.90 -13.52
C VAL A 41 -22.12 -11.92 -14.55
N LEU A 42 -21.24 -11.52 -15.48
CA LEU A 42 -20.71 -12.41 -16.50
C LEU A 42 -20.00 -13.63 -15.87
N THR A 43 -19.19 -13.41 -14.84
CA THR A 43 -18.44 -14.50 -14.19
C THR A 43 -19.37 -15.48 -13.48
N GLN A 44 -20.38 -14.98 -12.77
CA GLN A 44 -21.36 -15.81 -12.08
C GLN A 44 -22.32 -16.54 -13.05
N LEU A 45 -22.56 -16.01 -14.25
CA LEU A 45 -23.28 -16.75 -15.29
C LEU A 45 -22.47 -17.90 -15.90
N VAL A 46 -21.14 -17.74 -16.00
CA VAL A 46 -20.23 -18.78 -16.53
C VAL A 46 -19.97 -19.88 -15.51
N ASN A 47 -19.75 -19.53 -14.25
CA ASN A 47 -19.50 -20.47 -13.16
C ASN A 47 -20.08 -19.93 -11.86
N PRO A 48 -21.33 -20.28 -11.51
CA PRO A 48 -21.97 -19.79 -10.30
C PRO A 48 -21.18 -20.16 -9.04
N GLY A 49 -20.97 -19.18 -8.17
CA GLY A 49 -20.24 -19.36 -6.91
C GLY A 49 -18.71 -19.28 -7.03
N VAL A 50 -18.15 -19.05 -8.21
CA VAL A 50 -16.70 -18.84 -8.34
C VAL A 50 -16.27 -17.60 -7.52
N PRO A 51 -15.22 -17.71 -6.66
CA PRO A 51 -14.79 -16.59 -5.84
C PRO A 51 -14.23 -15.44 -6.70
N VAL A 52 -14.79 -14.26 -6.52
CA VAL A 52 -14.39 -13.05 -7.26
C VAL A 52 -14.14 -11.91 -6.28
N ARG A 53 -13.08 -11.15 -6.50
CA ARG A 53 -12.85 -9.86 -5.90
C ARG A 53 -12.97 -8.77 -6.94
N LEU A 54 -13.62 -7.67 -6.60
CA LEU A 54 -13.73 -6.50 -7.46
C LEU A 54 -12.69 -5.46 -7.08
N MET A 55 -12.09 -4.82 -8.07
CA MET A 55 -11.08 -3.80 -7.84
C MET A 55 -11.13 -2.72 -8.92
N GLY A 56 -11.06 -1.47 -8.47
CA GLY A 56 -10.97 -0.33 -9.38
C GLY A 56 -9.68 0.47 -9.14
N TYR A 57 -9.12 0.93 -10.22
CA TYR A 57 -7.98 1.82 -10.23
C TYR A 57 -8.30 3.08 -11.02
N ALA A 58 -8.97 4.02 -10.37
CA ALA A 58 -9.29 5.28 -10.99
C ALA A 58 -8.01 6.08 -11.25
N GLY A 59 -7.95 6.71 -12.39
CA GLY A 59 -6.97 7.73 -12.71
C GLY A 59 -7.64 9.06 -13.02
N THR A 60 -6.84 10.09 -13.15
CA THR A 60 -7.28 11.40 -13.61
C THR A 60 -6.38 11.87 -14.75
N SER A 61 -6.94 12.61 -15.68
CA SER A 61 -6.16 13.26 -16.73
C SER A 61 -5.91 14.70 -16.34
N ASP A 62 -4.66 15.13 -16.41
CA ASP A 62 -4.32 16.56 -16.31
C ASP A 62 -4.81 17.25 -17.59
N MET A 63 -5.82 18.10 -17.45
CA MET A 63 -6.45 18.78 -18.58
C MET A 63 -5.56 19.86 -19.23
N ARG A 64 -4.41 20.15 -18.64
CA ARG A 64 -3.43 21.13 -19.19
C ARG A 64 -2.41 20.44 -20.11
N SER A 65 -1.90 19.29 -19.68
CA SER A 65 -0.88 18.53 -20.41
C SER A 65 -1.46 17.38 -21.21
N GLY A 66 -2.66 16.90 -20.85
CA GLY A 66 -3.23 15.65 -21.36
C GLY A 66 -2.65 14.39 -20.72
N ASP A 67 -1.70 14.56 -19.79
CA ASP A 67 -1.08 13.43 -19.11
C ASP A 67 -2.04 12.75 -18.14
N PHE A 68 -1.93 11.46 -18.10
CA PHE A 68 -2.65 10.64 -17.14
C PHE A 68 -1.88 10.53 -15.82
N THR A 69 -2.58 10.55 -14.68
CA THR A 69 -1.98 10.33 -13.37
C THR A 69 -2.77 9.39 -12.48
N PHE A 70 -2.06 8.51 -11.80
CA PHE A 70 -2.57 7.69 -10.71
C PHE A 70 -2.28 8.29 -9.32
N ALA A 71 -1.54 9.38 -9.24
CA ALA A 71 -1.15 10.03 -8.00
C ALA A 71 -1.89 11.36 -7.87
N SER A 72 -3.17 11.31 -7.49
CA SER A 72 -3.98 12.51 -7.33
C SER A 72 -4.93 12.39 -6.12
N PRO A 73 -5.34 13.51 -5.53
CA PRO A 73 -6.37 13.51 -4.48
C PRO A 73 -7.71 12.95 -4.96
N GLU A 74 -8.06 13.18 -6.22
CA GLU A 74 -9.30 12.66 -6.83
C GLU A 74 -9.27 11.12 -6.90
N LYS A 75 -8.15 10.52 -7.29
CA LYS A 75 -7.97 9.06 -7.26
C LYS A 75 -8.17 8.51 -5.85
N THR A 76 -7.64 9.20 -4.86
CA THR A 76 -7.75 8.81 -3.46
C THR A 76 -9.21 8.82 -2.98
N LEU A 77 -9.96 9.86 -3.31
CA LEU A 77 -11.38 9.96 -3.01
C LEU A 77 -12.19 8.87 -3.72
N MET A 78 -11.93 8.62 -5.00
CA MET A 78 -12.61 7.57 -5.75
C MET A 78 -12.31 6.16 -5.21
N ALA A 79 -11.09 5.90 -4.76
CA ALA A 79 -10.73 4.63 -4.12
C ALA A 79 -11.52 4.38 -2.83
N ALA A 80 -11.63 5.39 -1.97
CA ALA A 80 -12.43 5.31 -0.74
C ALA A 80 -13.92 5.14 -1.04
N ALA A 81 -14.45 5.90 -1.99
CA ALA A 81 -15.85 5.79 -2.41
C ALA A 81 -16.16 4.42 -3.02
N LEU A 82 -15.26 3.89 -3.85
CA LEU A 82 -15.39 2.55 -4.41
C LEU A 82 -15.43 1.48 -3.30
N ALA A 83 -14.54 1.57 -2.31
CA ALA A 83 -14.55 0.65 -1.18
C ALA A 83 -15.90 0.64 -0.46
N GLN A 84 -16.52 1.82 -0.27
CA GLN A 84 -17.86 1.94 0.32
C GLN A 84 -18.95 1.32 -0.57
N MET A 85 -18.92 1.61 -1.88
CA MET A 85 -19.90 1.06 -2.83
C MET A 85 -19.83 -0.46 -2.91
N LEU A 86 -18.65 -1.04 -3.03
CA LEU A 86 -18.50 -2.49 -3.13
C LEU A 86 -18.87 -3.20 -1.81
N ARG A 87 -18.63 -2.56 -0.67
CA ARG A 87 -19.13 -3.05 0.63
C ARG A 87 -20.65 -3.03 0.69
N PHE A 88 -21.31 -2.01 0.15
CA PHE A 88 -22.78 -1.98 0.04
C PHE A 88 -23.31 -3.17 -0.75
N TYR A 89 -22.62 -3.61 -1.81
CA TYR A 89 -22.98 -4.81 -2.57
C TYR A 89 -22.55 -6.13 -1.91
N GLY A 90 -21.84 -6.09 -0.78
CA GLY A 90 -21.38 -7.29 -0.06
C GLY A 90 -20.33 -8.10 -0.84
N VAL A 91 -19.56 -7.48 -1.72
CA VAL A 91 -18.56 -8.14 -2.55
C VAL A 91 -17.17 -7.88 -2.00
N PRO A 92 -16.29 -8.91 -1.90
CA PRO A 92 -14.88 -8.70 -1.57
C PRO A 92 -14.23 -7.71 -2.52
N GLN A 93 -13.53 -6.75 -1.97
CA GLN A 93 -13.05 -5.62 -2.75
C GLN A 93 -11.58 -5.30 -2.48
N GLY A 94 -10.95 -4.67 -3.46
CA GLY A 94 -9.62 -4.13 -3.35
C GLY A 94 -9.52 -2.74 -3.93
N VAL A 95 -8.55 -2.00 -3.44
CA VAL A 95 -8.14 -0.73 -4.01
C VAL A 95 -6.66 -0.75 -4.35
N HIS A 96 -6.28 0.09 -5.27
CA HIS A 96 -4.89 0.30 -5.60
C HIS A 96 -4.28 1.28 -4.59
N GLY A 97 -3.16 0.92 -4.01
CA GLY A 97 -2.41 1.76 -3.09
C GLY A 97 -1.73 2.92 -3.81
N SER A 98 -0.43 3.00 -3.68
CA SER A 98 0.31 4.13 -4.19
C SER A 98 1.10 3.81 -5.45
N THR A 99 0.91 4.64 -6.45
CA THR A 99 1.91 5.00 -7.44
C THR A 99 2.21 6.47 -7.26
N THR A 100 3.37 6.91 -7.68
CA THR A 100 3.74 8.33 -7.66
C THR A 100 3.98 8.85 -9.07
N ARG A 101 3.67 10.14 -9.29
CA ARG A 101 4.03 10.84 -10.52
C ARG A 101 5.44 11.43 -10.45
N ALA A 102 6.07 11.39 -9.28
CA ALA A 102 7.44 11.89 -9.11
C ALA A 102 8.43 11.22 -10.07
N ASN A 103 9.36 12.01 -10.62
CA ASN A 103 10.42 11.51 -11.50
C ASN A 103 11.64 11.01 -10.72
N VAL A 104 11.72 11.34 -9.43
CA VAL A 104 12.78 10.90 -8.53
C VAL A 104 12.17 10.54 -7.17
N SER A 105 12.88 9.73 -6.39
CA SER A 105 12.47 9.36 -5.02
C SER A 105 12.76 10.53 -4.06
N ASP A 106 11.86 11.51 -4.02
CA ASP A 106 11.96 12.74 -3.23
C ASP A 106 10.74 12.95 -2.33
N ALA A 107 10.53 14.19 -1.89
CA ALA A 107 9.40 14.56 -1.05
C ALA A 107 8.05 14.29 -1.74
N GLN A 108 7.96 14.49 -3.07
CA GLN A 108 6.75 14.22 -3.83
C GLN A 108 6.42 12.71 -3.78
N ALA A 109 7.39 11.86 -4.08
CA ALA A 109 7.21 10.41 -3.99
C ALA A 109 6.77 9.98 -2.58
N GLY A 110 7.32 10.61 -1.55
CA GLY A 110 7.00 10.33 -0.15
C GLY A 110 5.57 10.70 0.22
N TYR A 111 5.13 11.94 -0.07
CA TYR A 111 3.78 12.37 0.33
C TYR A 111 2.68 11.70 -0.50
N GLU A 112 2.87 11.53 -1.81
CA GLU A 112 1.91 10.81 -2.65
C GLU A 112 1.74 9.37 -2.17
N THR A 113 2.83 8.63 -1.98
CA THR A 113 2.79 7.25 -1.47
C THR A 113 2.15 7.17 -0.09
N GLY A 114 2.53 8.06 0.82
CA GLY A 114 2.04 8.07 2.20
C GLY A 114 0.54 8.35 2.29
N ILE A 115 0.07 9.41 1.63
CA ILE A 115 -1.33 9.84 1.68
C ILE A 115 -2.24 8.81 1.00
N LEU A 116 -1.88 8.36 -0.20
CA LEU A 116 -2.67 7.40 -0.97
C LEU A 116 -2.84 6.07 -0.22
N ASN A 117 -1.77 5.53 0.33
CA ASN A 117 -1.83 4.30 1.10
C ASN A 117 -2.62 4.46 2.40
N LEU A 118 -2.39 5.54 3.15
CA LEU A 118 -3.11 5.79 4.40
C LEU A 118 -4.60 5.92 4.17
N PHE A 119 -5.00 6.69 3.16
CA PHE A 119 -6.42 6.90 2.85
C PHE A 119 -7.09 5.61 2.38
N SER A 120 -6.40 4.83 1.54
CA SER A 120 -6.87 3.51 1.11
C SER A 120 -7.06 2.56 2.31
N ALA A 121 -6.15 2.57 3.26
CA ALA A 121 -6.24 1.76 4.46
C ALA A 121 -7.40 2.18 5.37
N LEU A 122 -7.56 3.48 5.61
CA LEU A 122 -8.65 4.01 6.43
C LEU A 122 -10.03 3.87 5.77
N SER A 123 -10.11 3.69 4.45
CA SER A 123 -11.37 3.42 3.76
C SER A 123 -11.98 2.05 4.10
N GLY A 124 -11.23 1.19 4.78
CA GLY A 124 -11.63 -0.17 5.14
C GLY A 124 -11.67 -1.11 3.95
N SER A 125 -10.73 -0.95 3.04
CA SER A 125 -10.53 -1.88 1.93
C SER A 125 -10.03 -3.23 2.42
N ASP A 126 -10.57 -4.33 1.86
CA ASP A 126 -10.14 -5.70 2.22
C ASP A 126 -8.72 -5.98 1.75
N VAL A 127 -8.32 -5.39 0.63
CA VAL A 127 -6.97 -5.54 0.06
C VAL A 127 -6.52 -4.22 -0.56
N ILE A 128 -5.27 -3.87 -0.30
CA ILE A 128 -4.60 -2.75 -0.95
C ILE A 128 -3.40 -3.32 -1.70
N ILE A 129 -3.37 -3.18 -3.02
CA ILE A 129 -2.22 -3.62 -3.82
C ILE A 129 -1.25 -2.48 -4.10
N GLU A 130 -0.01 -2.83 -4.40
CA GLU A 130 1.07 -1.89 -4.73
C GLU A 130 1.43 -0.88 -3.63
N CYS A 131 1.19 -1.21 -2.37
CA CYS A 131 1.52 -0.31 -1.25
C CYS A 131 3.02 0.00 -1.14
N THR A 132 3.87 -0.94 -1.56
CA THR A 132 5.33 -0.83 -1.51
C THR A 132 5.93 -0.77 -2.91
N SER A 133 5.21 -0.16 -3.85
CA SER A 133 5.66 -0.08 -5.23
C SER A 133 7.04 0.58 -5.35
N ALA A 134 7.92 -0.04 -6.14
CA ALA A 134 9.17 0.57 -6.57
C ALA A 134 8.96 1.61 -7.69
N SER A 135 7.70 1.82 -8.11
CA SER A 135 7.37 2.58 -9.30
C SER A 135 7.43 4.09 -9.06
N LEU A 136 8.03 4.78 -10.00
CA LEU A 136 7.94 6.22 -10.23
C LEU A 136 7.28 6.48 -11.60
N GLU A 137 6.98 7.73 -11.91
CA GLU A 137 6.48 8.17 -13.22
C GLU A 137 5.23 7.38 -13.68
N ASN A 138 4.25 7.20 -12.79
CA ASN A 138 3.07 6.37 -13.07
C ASN A 138 3.41 4.93 -13.53
N THR A 139 4.38 4.29 -12.92
CA THR A 139 4.82 2.91 -13.21
C THR A 139 5.77 2.74 -14.41
N THR A 140 6.19 3.81 -15.08
CA THR A 140 7.12 3.71 -16.21
C THR A 140 8.58 3.56 -15.81
N ALA A 141 8.92 4.00 -14.58
CA ALA A 141 10.25 3.82 -14.00
C ALA A 141 10.21 2.97 -12.74
N SER A 142 11.21 2.13 -12.51
CA SER A 142 11.36 1.32 -11.31
C SER A 142 12.60 1.71 -10.53
N VAL A 143 12.41 2.10 -9.27
CA VAL A 143 13.48 2.51 -8.36
C VAL A 143 13.41 1.67 -7.09
N PRO A 144 14.31 0.70 -6.93
CA PRO A 144 14.25 -0.24 -5.80
C PRO A 144 14.28 0.41 -4.42
N GLU A 145 14.97 1.54 -4.27
CA GLU A 145 14.98 2.32 -3.03
C GLU A 145 13.56 2.77 -2.64
N GLN A 146 12.70 3.07 -3.63
CA GLN A 146 11.32 3.47 -3.38
C GLN A 146 10.51 2.32 -2.75
N ALA A 147 10.75 1.06 -3.15
CA ALA A 147 10.11 -0.08 -2.50
C ALA A 147 10.51 -0.21 -1.02
N VAL A 148 11.77 0.05 -0.70
CA VAL A 148 12.26 0.03 0.68
C VAL A 148 11.66 1.16 1.51
N ILE A 149 11.51 2.36 0.94
CA ILE A 149 10.83 3.50 1.57
C ILE A 149 9.33 3.21 1.70
N GLY A 150 8.69 2.65 0.67
CA GLY A 150 7.29 2.25 0.71
C GLY A 150 6.99 1.24 1.83
N ASN A 151 7.89 0.29 2.07
CA ASN A 151 7.76 -0.63 3.20
C ASN A 151 7.82 0.09 4.57
N GLU A 152 8.65 1.12 4.71
CA GLU A 152 8.67 1.96 5.91
C GLU A 152 7.35 2.72 6.09
N ILE A 153 6.82 3.30 5.00
CA ILE A 153 5.52 3.98 4.99
C ILE A 153 4.40 3.01 5.38
N CYS A 154 4.37 1.79 4.84
CA CYS A 154 3.39 0.78 5.23
C CYS A 154 3.51 0.38 6.71
N SER A 155 4.71 0.27 7.22
CA SER A 155 4.95 0.01 8.64
C SER A 155 4.40 1.13 9.54
N PHE A 156 4.59 2.39 9.13
CA PHE A 156 4.03 3.56 9.81
C PHE A 156 2.50 3.54 9.80
N ILE A 157 1.89 3.26 8.64
CA ILE A 157 0.44 3.14 8.49
C ILE A 157 -0.13 2.01 9.34
N ASN A 158 0.53 0.85 9.38
CA ASN A 158 0.11 -0.28 10.21
C ASN A 158 0.09 0.08 11.70
N ARG A 159 1.02 0.92 12.17
CA ARG A 159 0.95 1.43 13.55
C ARG A 159 -0.28 2.31 13.78
N ILE A 160 -0.65 3.15 12.80
CA ILE A 160 -1.86 3.99 12.87
C ILE A 160 -3.11 3.10 12.92
N LEU A 161 -3.20 2.09 12.05
CA LEU A 161 -4.35 1.19 11.97
C LEU A 161 -4.55 0.34 13.22
N ARG A 162 -3.49 0.06 13.96
CA ARG A 162 -3.59 -0.62 15.27
C ARG A 162 -4.42 0.19 16.27
N GLY A 163 -4.48 1.51 16.10
CA GLY A 163 -5.23 2.38 16.98
C GLY A 163 -4.61 2.53 18.37
N ILE A 164 -5.46 2.84 19.33
CA ILE A 164 -5.13 2.99 20.75
C ILE A 164 -5.93 1.96 21.52
N GLU A 165 -5.24 1.06 22.22
CA GLU A 165 -5.88 0.11 23.11
C GLU A 165 -6.30 0.83 24.40
N VAL A 166 -7.55 0.65 24.82
CA VAL A 166 -8.10 1.29 26.02
C VAL A 166 -8.59 0.22 26.99
N ASN A 167 -7.84 0.02 28.06
CA ASN A 167 -8.15 -0.86 29.17
C ASN A 167 -7.56 -0.27 30.47
N PRO A 168 -7.81 -0.84 31.66
CA PRO A 168 -7.28 -0.31 32.93
C PRO A 168 -5.76 -0.17 32.96
N ASP A 169 -5.04 -1.10 32.35
CA ASP A 169 -3.57 -1.11 32.30
C ASP A 169 -3.04 0.01 31.38
N THR A 170 -3.55 0.09 30.16
CA THR A 170 -3.13 1.12 29.20
C THR A 170 -3.57 2.54 29.57
N LEU A 171 -4.65 2.69 30.37
CA LEU A 171 -5.06 3.97 30.94
C LEU A 171 -4.10 4.43 32.03
N ALA A 172 -3.40 3.52 32.70
CA ALA A 172 -2.37 3.78 33.68
C ALA A 172 -2.75 4.81 34.78
N VAL A 173 -4.02 4.82 35.22
CA VAL A 173 -4.54 5.82 36.15
C VAL A 173 -3.79 5.77 37.49
N ASP A 174 -3.44 4.56 37.95
CA ASP A 174 -2.71 4.39 39.20
C ASP A 174 -1.26 4.88 39.10
N VAL A 175 -0.62 4.66 37.96
CA VAL A 175 0.72 5.22 37.66
C VAL A 175 0.70 6.75 37.64
N ILE A 176 -0.34 7.33 37.02
CA ILE A 176 -0.53 8.80 36.99
C ILE A 176 -0.70 9.34 38.43
N ARG A 177 -1.45 8.63 39.27
CA ARG A 177 -1.68 9.02 40.67
C ARG A 177 -0.41 8.89 41.52
N GLU A 178 0.35 7.82 41.29
CA GLU A 178 1.61 7.55 41.99
C GLU A 178 2.67 8.62 41.70
N ILE A 179 2.87 8.91 40.41
CA ILE A 179 3.90 9.87 39.97
C ILE A 179 3.50 11.32 40.30
N GLY A 180 2.22 11.63 40.14
CA GLY A 180 1.68 12.95 40.43
C GLY A 180 2.13 14.07 39.47
N PRO A 181 1.68 15.32 39.72
CA PRO A 181 2.00 16.44 38.86
C PRO A 181 3.47 16.78 38.83
N GLY A 182 4.07 16.93 37.66
CA GLY A 182 5.48 17.30 37.48
C GLY A 182 6.47 16.16 37.70
N GLY A 183 5.99 14.94 37.97
CA GLY A 183 6.84 13.76 38.09
C GLY A 183 7.35 13.21 36.75
N GLU A 184 8.22 12.23 36.81
CA GLU A 184 8.97 11.70 35.68
C GLU A 184 8.57 10.23 35.43
N TYR A 185 8.22 9.88 34.18
CA TYR A 185 7.74 8.57 33.80
C TYR A 185 8.78 7.68 33.16
N LEU A 186 9.94 8.22 32.72
CA LEU A 186 10.91 7.51 31.90
C LEU A 186 11.46 6.25 32.57
N THR A 187 11.68 6.31 33.86
CA THR A 187 12.26 5.22 34.66
C THR A 187 11.24 4.31 35.33
N HIS A 188 9.94 4.60 35.17
CA HIS A 188 8.87 3.80 35.75
C HIS A 188 8.71 2.46 35.04
N ASP A 189 8.39 1.39 35.76
CA ASP A 189 8.22 0.03 35.24
C ASP A 189 7.20 -0.04 34.10
N HIS A 190 6.07 0.64 34.24
CA HIS A 190 5.06 0.73 33.19
C HIS A 190 5.62 1.24 31.85
N THR A 191 6.52 2.23 31.85
CA THR A 191 7.18 2.69 30.64
C THR A 191 8.08 1.61 30.04
N THR A 192 8.84 0.90 30.87
CA THR A 192 9.71 -0.19 30.45
C THR A 192 8.95 -1.35 29.83
N GLU A 193 7.78 -1.68 30.35
CA GLU A 193 6.91 -2.75 29.88
C GLU A 193 6.24 -2.41 28.54
N HIS A 194 5.79 -1.15 28.37
CA HIS A 194 4.92 -0.75 27.26
C HIS A 194 5.61 -0.05 26.10
N PHE A 195 6.77 0.61 26.27
CA PHE A 195 7.33 1.50 25.24
C PHE A 195 7.58 0.79 23.89
N ARG A 196 7.97 -0.48 23.88
CA ARG A 196 8.24 -1.23 22.66
C ARG A 196 6.97 -1.61 21.89
N SER A 197 5.88 -1.85 22.60
CA SER A 197 4.57 -2.15 22.01
C SER A 197 3.86 -0.88 21.56
N GLU A 198 3.98 0.20 22.31
CA GLU A 198 3.27 1.45 22.04
C GLU A 198 3.96 2.32 20.98
N GLN A 199 5.27 2.36 20.96
CA GLN A 199 6.01 3.23 20.06
C GLN A 199 6.40 2.49 18.77
N TRP A 200 6.15 3.13 17.62
CA TRP A 200 6.65 2.64 16.36
C TRP A 200 8.15 2.90 16.22
N ASP A 201 8.90 1.87 15.85
CA ASP A 201 10.35 1.94 15.65
C ASP A 201 10.67 2.15 14.17
N ALA A 202 11.13 3.34 13.81
CA ALA A 202 11.56 3.69 12.47
C ALA A 202 12.81 2.89 12.07
N LYS A 203 12.78 2.23 10.91
CA LYS A 203 13.92 1.43 10.40
C LYS A 203 14.79 2.20 9.41
N LEU A 204 14.24 3.24 8.79
CA LEU A 204 14.93 4.14 7.86
C LEU A 204 14.86 5.58 8.31
N GLY A 205 13.70 6.02 8.78
CA GLY A 205 13.45 7.39 9.23
C GLY A 205 14.39 7.78 10.37
N ASN A 206 14.87 9.02 10.35
CA ASN A 206 15.71 9.55 11.43
C ASN A 206 14.84 10.03 12.60
N ARG A 207 15.20 9.64 13.83
CA ARG A 207 14.62 10.14 15.09
C ARG A 207 15.67 10.74 16.02
N LEU A 208 16.92 10.79 15.56
CA LEU A 208 18.02 11.35 16.32
C LEU A 208 18.01 12.87 16.24
N ALA A 209 18.55 13.51 17.27
CA ALA A 209 18.93 14.91 17.22
C ALA A 209 20.01 15.13 16.15
N ARG A 210 20.18 16.38 15.71
CA ARG A 210 21.01 16.72 14.56
C ARG A 210 22.48 16.29 14.73
N ASP A 211 23.05 16.54 15.89
CA ASP A 211 24.41 16.16 16.25
C ASP A 211 24.65 14.67 16.13
N HIS A 212 23.81 13.86 16.74
CA HIS A 212 23.88 12.39 16.63
C HIS A 212 23.66 11.88 15.21
N TRP A 213 22.78 12.54 14.43
CA TRP A 213 22.58 12.19 13.02
C TRP A 213 23.84 12.49 12.18
N GLU A 214 24.50 13.62 12.45
CA GLU A 214 25.77 13.99 11.80
C GLU A 214 26.89 13.02 12.15
N GLU A 215 27.03 12.63 13.43
CA GLU A 215 27.97 11.62 13.89
C GLU A 215 27.77 10.25 13.22
N GLN A 216 26.53 9.90 12.86
CA GLN A 216 26.18 8.68 12.12
C GLN A 216 26.30 8.81 10.58
N GLY A 217 26.93 9.85 10.09
CA GLY A 217 27.20 10.04 8.67
C GLY A 217 26.15 10.82 7.90
N ALA A 218 25.22 11.49 8.57
CA ALA A 218 24.24 12.43 7.99
C ALA A 218 23.46 11.88 6.78
N MET A 219 23.20 10.58 6.76
CA MET A 219 22.52 9.92 5.64
C MET A 219 21.04 10.27 5.60
N ASP A 220 20.56 10.68 4.44
CA ASP A 220 19.13 10.82 4.15
C ASP A 220 18.43 9.45 3.99
N ILE A 221 17.11 9.47 3.93
CA ILE A 221 16.31 8.23 3.84
C ILE A 221 16.57 7.47 2.55
N ARG A 222 16.87 8.16 1.44
CA ARG A 222 17.14 7.55 0.14
C ARG A 222 18.48 6.82 0.16
N ALA A 223 19.52 7.42 0.74
CA ALA A 223 20.82 6.78 0.90
C ALA A 223 20.72 5.52 1.78
N LYS A 224 20.03 5.61 2.92
CA LYS A 224 19.77 4.44 3.79
C LYS A 224 18.98 3.33 3.06
N ALA A 225 17.96 3.70 2.29
CA ALA A 225 17.17 2.75 1.51
C ALA A 225 18.02 2.03 0.45
N ARG A 226 18.90 2.76 -0.25
CA ARG A 226 19.85 2.21 -1.22
C ARG A 226 20.79 1.20 -0.59
N ASP A 227 21.36 1.52 0.55
CA ASP A 227 22.27 0.61 1.25
C ASP A 227 21.54 -0.65 1.74
N LYS A 228 20.34 -0.48 2.27
CA LYS A 228 19.48 -1.61 2.67
C LYS A 228 19.12 -2.49 1.48
N PHE A 229 18.76 -1.91 0.34
CA PHE A 229 18.47 -2.65 -0.89
C PHE A 229 19.70 -3.45 -1.37
N LYS A 230 20.87 -2.83 -1.45
CA LYS A 230 22.12 -3.52 -1.82
C LYS A 230 22.43 -4.67 -0.87
N LYS A 231 22.23 -4.48 0.43
CA LYS A 231 22.43 -5.54 1.43
C LYS A 231 21.47 -6.71 1.21
N ILE A 232 20.18 -6.43 0.93
CA ILE A 232 19.18 -7.48 0.63
C ILE A 232 19.65 -8.30 -0.58
N LEU A 233 20.02 -7.65 -1.68
CA LEU A 233 20.50 -8.36 -2.89
C LEU A 233 21.73 -9.23 -2.63
N ALA A 234 22.64 -8.76 -1.78
CA ALA A 234 23.88 -9.50 -1.47
C ALA A 234 23.66 -10.69 -0.53
N THR A 235 22.63 -10.65 0.31
CA THR A 235 22.46 -11.63 1.41
C THR A 235 21.24 -12.52 1.27
N HIS A 236 20.20 -12.09 0.54
CA HIS A 236 18.98 -12.87 0.39
C HIS A 236 19.15 -13.95 -0.67
N GLN A 237 18.86 -15.19 -0.29
CA GLN A 237 18.76 -16.30 -1.20
C GLN A 237 17.33 -16.82 -1.20
N PRO A 238 16.62 -16.78 -2.34
CA PRO A 238 15.26 -17.33 -2.42
C PRO A 238 15.29 -18.85 -2.17
N LYS A 239 14.21 -19.36 -1.58
CA LYS A 239 14.07 -20.82 -1.40
C LYS A 239 14.14 -21.50 -2.78
N PRO A 240 15.06 -22.43 -3.00
CA PRO A 240 15.19 -23.09 -4.29
C PRO A 240 13.94 -23.91 -4.62
N LEU A 241 13.55 -23.90 -5.89
CA LEU A 241 12.53 -24.82 -6.39
C LEU A 241 13.07 -26.25 -6.44
N ALA A 242 12.18 -27.24 -6.33
CA ALA A 242 12.56 -28.62 -6.54
C ALA A 242 13.10 -28.83 -7.97
N PRO A 243 14.14 -29.63 -8.16
CA PRO A 243 14.78 -29.77 -9.48
C PRO A 243 13.85 -30.20 -10.61
N ASP A 244 12.87 -31.06 -10.31
CA ASP A 244 11.86 -31.51 -11.27
C ASP A 244 10.90 -30.38 -11.69
N VAL A 245 10.57 -29.45 -10.75
CA VAL A 245 9.76 -28.26 -11.04
C VAL A 245 10.55 -27.31 -11.92
N LEU A 246 11.81 -27.07 -11.58
CA LEU A 246 12.68 -26.20 -12.37
C LEU A 246 12.83 -26.69 -13.82
N LYS A 247 13.02 -28.01 -14.00
CA LYS A 247 13.09 -28.63 -15.32
C LYS A 247 11.78 -28.44 -16.11
N LYS A 248 10.63 -28.71 -15.49
CA LYS A 248 9.33 -28.51 -16.16
C LYS A 248 9.11 -27.04 -16.58
N LEU A 249 9.52 -26.08 -15.76
CA LEU A 249 9.43 -24.67 -16.12
C LEU A 249 10.33 -24.34 -17.30
N GLN A 250 11.56 -24.86 -17.33
CA GLN A 250 12.47 -24.67 -18.46
C GLN A 250 11.91 -25.30 -19.74
N ASP A 251 11.40 -26.53 -19.67
CA ASP A 251 10.80 -27.22 -20.82
C ASP A 251 9.62 -26.40 -21.42
N ILE A 252 8.82 -25.72 -20.57
CA ILE A 252 7.73 -24.84 -21.03
C ILE A 252 8.28 -23.61 -21.77
N VAL A 253 9.34 -22.98 -21.23
CA VAL A 253 9.95 -21.82 -21.88
C VAL A 253 10.56 -22.23 -23.21
N ASP A 254 11.31 -23.30 -23.26
CA ASP A 254 11.95 -23.81 -24.47
C ASP A 254 10.92 -24.15 -25.58
N GLN A 255 9.75 -24.69 -25.18
CA GLN A 255 8.65 -24.94 -26.12
C GLN A 255 7.98 -23.66 -26.66
N ALA A 256 8.00 -22.58 -25.88
CA ALA A 256 7.39 -21.31 -26.30
C ALA A 256 8.32 -20.48 -27.21
N GLU A 257 9.65 -20.74 -27.15
CA GLU A 257 10.67 -20.09 -27.98
C GLU A 257 10.95 -20.82 -29.29
N ALA A 258 10.48 -22.06 -29.43
CA ALA A 258 10.61 -22.89 -30.64
C ALA A 258 9.52 -22.62 -31.66
#